data_e5a676785f9cc88f094abe3c6e095bcc
#
_entry.id   e5a676785f9cc88f094abe3c6e095bcc
#
_cell.length_a   1.000
_cell.length_b   1.000
_cell.length_c   1.000
_cell.angle_alpha   90.00
_cell.angle_beta   90.00
_cell.angle_gamma   90.00
#
_symmetry.space_group_name_H-M   'P 1'
#
loop_
_entity.id
_entity.type
_entity.pdbx_description
1 polymer ?
#
loop_
_entity_poly.entity_id
_entity_poly.type
_entity_poly.pdbx_seq_one_letter_code
_entity_poly.pdbx_strand_id
1 'polypeptide(L)'
;MLIALNKPYGIICQFSPHEKHRTLKDLVNVPNVYPAGRLDTDSEGLLLLTDDGKQQARIADPRNKITKTYWAQLEGSPDADKLAXLYHPFDLGDFVAPPAQIRLLNENEIAQIWTRNPPIRERKTVPDFWLQIQIREGKNRQVRRMTAKAGYPCLRLIRVGIGRVNLFDLGLELGQWQECKTQTLCLRQPERVVGADFNIRPLQDS
;
A
#
# COMPACT_ATOMS: atom_id res chain seq x y z
N MET A 1 -14.55 -9.64 15.60
CA MET A 1 -14.38 -8.18 15.36
C MET A 1 -13.36 -7.96 14.24
N LEU A 2 -13.55 -6.94 13.40
CA LEU A 2 -12.57 -6.53 12.39
C LEU A 2 -12.35 -5.03 12.52
N ILE A 3 -11.10 -4.62 12.59
CA ILE A 3 -10.71 -3.22 12.76
C ILE A 3 -9.87 -2.78 11.55
N ALA A 4 -10.14 -1.59 11.04
CA ALA A 4 -9.28 -0.89 10.09
C ALA A 4 -8.54 0.23 10.83
N LEU A 5 -7.23 0.26 10.69
CA LEU A 5 -6.34 1.30 11.25
C LEU A 5 -5.65 2.02 10.09
N ASN A 6 -5.58 3.34 10.16
CA ASN A 6 -4.67 4.13 9.30
C ASN A 6 -3.31 4.21 10.00
N LYS A 7 -2.42 3.27 9.69
CA LYS A 7 -1.13 3.12 10.37
C LYS A 7 -0.14 4.22 9.97
N PRO A 8 0.39 4.99 10.93
CA PRO A 8 1.45 5.97 10.64
C PRO A 8 2.78 5.32 10.26
N TYR A 9 3.63 6.11 9.63
CA TYR A 9 5.06 5.81 9.45
C TYR A 9 5.72 5.58 10.82
N GLY A 10 6.67 4.67 10.87
CA GLY A 10 7.48 4.44 12.07
C GLY A 10 6.89 3.50 13.11
N ILE A 11 5.65 3.05 12.92
CA ILE A 11 4.96 2.12 13.84
C ILE A 11 5.23 0.68 13.42
N ILE A 12 5.72 -0.15 14.34
CA ILE A 12 5.91 -1.59 14.10
C ILE A 12 4.57 -2.33 14.24
N CYS A 13 4.31 -3.27 13.34
CA CYS A 13 3.12 -4.12 13.36
C CYS A 13 3.22 -5.24 14.41
N GLN A 14 3.26 -4.85 15.69
CA GLN A 14 3.19 -5.78 16.83
C GLN A 14 2.62 -5.05 18.05
N PHE A 15 2.08 -5.80 19.01
CA PHE A 15 1.57 -5.26 20.27
C PHE A 15 2.61 -5.32 21.40
N SER A 16 3.60 -6.21 21.31
CA SER A 16 4.70 -6.26 22.28
C SER A 16 5.55 -5.00 22.19
N PRO A 17 6.06 -4.52 23.33
CA PRO A 17 6.93 -3.34 23.36
C PRO A 17 8.18 -3.52 22.48
N HIS A 18 8.72 -2.40 22.00
CA HIS A 18 9.96 -2.36 21.22
C HIS A 18 10.84 -1.22 21.72
N GLU A 19 12.15 -1.45 21.79
CA GLU A 19 13.10 -0.49 22.37
C GLU A 19 13.18 0.84 21.63
N LYS A 20 13.05 0.81 20.31
CA LYS A 20 13.34 1.97 19.44
C LYS A 20 12.12 2.55 18.72
N HIS A 21 11.02 1.82 18.72
CA HIS A 21 9.86 2.20 17.89
C HIS A 21 8.57 2.06 18.69
N ARG A 22 7.65 2.93 18.39
CA ARG A 22 6.26 2.77 18.82
C ARG A 22 5.64 1.54 18.14
N THR A 23 4.65 0.96 18.79
CA THR A 23 3.99 -0.28 18.33
C THR A 23 2.49 -0.06 18.16
N LEU A 24 1.79 -1.08 17.72
CA LEU A 24 0.32 -1.02 17.58
C LEU A 24 -0.37 -0.78 18.94
N LYS A 25 0.26 -1.15 20.05
CA LYS A 25 -0.26 -0.92 21.40
C LYS A 25 -0.48 0.58 21.68
N ASP A 26 0.32 1.44 21.06
CA ASP A 26 0.21 2.91 21.26
C ASP A 26 -0.97 3.51 20.50
N LEU A 27 -1.59 2.76 19.60
CA LEU A 27 -2.66 3.24 18.71
C LEU A 27 -3.99 2.52 18.93
N VAL A 28 -3.93 1.21 19.20
CA VAL A 28 -5.13 0.36 19.28
C VAL A 28 -5.21 -0.24 20.68
N ASN A 29 -6.22 0.17 21.43
CA ASN A 29 -6.46 -0.27 22.81
C ASN A 29 -7.51 -1.39 22.91
N VAL A 30 -7.74 -2.12 21.82
CA VAL A 30 -8.69 -3.23 21.79
C VAL A 30 -7.95 -4.53 22.12
N PRO A 31 -8.41 -5.28 23.13
CA PRO A 31 -7.74 -6.52 23.50
C PRO A 31 -7.95 -7.63 22.47
N ASN A 32 -6.98 -8.53 22.41
CA ASN A 32 -7.05 -9.77 21.64
C ASN A 32 -7.20 -9.61 20.13
N VAL A 33 -6.91 -8.43 19.57
CA VAL A 33 -6.85 -8.25 18.12
C VAL A 33 -5.41 -8.38 17.62
N TYR A 34 -5.25 -8.93 16.44
CA TYR A 34 -3.95 -9.18 15.81
C TYR A 34 -3.96 -8.73 14.35
N PRO A 35 -2.84 -8.25 13.82
CA PRO A 35 -2.77 -7.85 12.42
C PRO A 35 -3.13 -9.00 11.47
N ALA A 36 -3.99 -8.72 10.51
CA ALA A 36 -4.32 -9.62 9.41
C ALA A 36 -3.41 -9.28 8.22
N GLY A 37 -2.21 -9.83 8.26
CA GLY A 37 -1.11 -9.42 7.39
C GLY A 37 -0.32 -8.27 8.02
N ARG A 38 0.86 -8.04 7.51
CA ARG A 38 1.77 -7.03 8.07
C ARG A 38 1.90 -5.82 7.13
N LEU A 39 2.35 -4.74 7.69
CA LEU A 39 2.78 -3.55 6.96
C LEU A 39 4.12 -3.12 7.58
N ASP A 40 5.10 -2.87 6.75
CA ASP A 40 6.45 -2.54 7.22
C ASP A 40 6.44 -1.27 8.07
N THR A 41 7.45 -1.12 8.93
CA THR A 41 7.60 0.06 9.80
C THR A 41 7.65 1.36 8.99
N ASP A 42 8.32 1.31 7.84
CA ASP A 42 8.47 2.46 6.93
C ASP A 42 7.33 2.60 5.91
N SER A 43 6.25 1.82 6.07
CA SER A 43 5.06 1.91 5.22
C SER A 43 3.86 2.40 6.04
N GLU A 44 2.92 3.04 5.38
CA GLU A 44 1.78 3.73 5.99
C GLU A 44 0.45 3.17 5.47
N GLY A 45 -0.63 3.55 6.13
CA GLY A 45 -1.98 3.37 5.63
C GLY A 45 -2.72 2.17 6.20
N LEU A 46 -3.57 1.56 5.40
CA LEU A 46 -4.56 0.58 5.83
C LEU A 46 -3.91 -0.69 6.40
N LEU A 47 -4.20 -0.94 7.67
CA LEU A 47 -3.87 -2.19 8.35
C LEU A 47 -5.17 -2.74 8.93
N LEU A 48 -5.48 -4.00 8.61
CA LEU A 48 -6.63 -4.70 9.21
C LEU A 48 -6.16 -5.52 10.41
N LEU A 49 -6.95 -5.50 11.48
CA LEU A 49 -6.71 -6.31 12.68
C LEU A 49 -8.00 -7.05 13.04
N THR A 50 -7.87 -8.23 13.61
CA THR A 50 -9.04 -9.03 14.00
C THR A 50 -8.72 -9.93 15.20
N ASP A 51 -9.73 -10.26 15.96
CA ASP A 51 -9.70 -11.26 17.04
C ASP A 51 -10.03 -12.68 16.52
N ASP A 52 -10.39 -12.81 15.25
CA ASP A 52 -10.77 -14.08 14.63
C ASP A 52 -9.61 -14.63 13.78
N GLY A 53 -9.00 -15.72 14.25
CA GLY A 53 -7.87 -16.36 13.57
C GLY A 53 -8.21 -16.87 12.16
N LYS A 54 -9.45 -17.28 11.91
CA LYS A 54 -9.88 -17.71 10.56
C LYS A 54 -9.92 -16.51 9.62
N GLN A 55 -10.44 -15.39 10.11
CA GLN A 55 -10.48 -14.14 9.34
C GLN A 55 -9.07 -13.62 9.11
N GLN A 56 -8.20 -13.66 10.12
CA GLN A 56 -6.79 -13.29 10.00
C GLN A 56 -6.10 -14.09 8.88
N ALA A 57 -6.24 -15.42 8.93
CA ALA A 57 -5.67 -16.31 7.92
C ALA A 57 -6.24 -16.02 6.53
N ARG A 58 -7.55 -15.78 6.44
CA ARG A 58 -8.21 -15.49 5.16
C ARG A 58 -7.65 -14.21 4.51
N ILE A 59 -7.37 -13.18 5.29
CA ILE A 59 -6.85 -11.91 4.80
C ILE A 59 -5.35 -12.01 4.48
N ALA A 60 -4.59 -12.67 5.36
CA ALA A 60 -3.13 -12.70 5.27
C ALA A 60 -2.60 -13.70 4.25
N ASP A 61 -3.30 -14.81 4.02
CA ASP A 61 -2.80 -15.90 3.18
C ASP A 61 -2.76 -15.50 1.70
N PRO A 62 -1.58 -15.54 1.07
CA PRO A 62 -1.45 -15.20 -0.36
C PRO A 62 -2.27 -16.10 -1.29
N ARG A 63 -2.61 -17.33 -0.86
CA ARG A 63 -3.43 -18.25 -1.66
C ARG A 63 -4.83 -17.69 -1.94
N ASN A 64 -5.33 -16.83 -1.06
CA ASN A 64 -6.64 -16.19 -1.23
C ASN A 64 -6.62 -15.04 -2.24
N LYS A 65 -5.45 -14.63 -2.71
CA LYS A 65 -5.24 -13.63 -3.78
C LYS A 65 -6.01 -12.32 -3.56
N ILE A 66 -6.15 -11.91 -2.29
CA ILE A 66 -6.81 -10.64 -1.97
C ILE A 66 -5.95 -9.49 -2.50
N THR A 67 -6.53 -8.66 -3.34
CA THR A 67 -5.86 -7.49 -3.91
C THR A 67 -5.44 -6.52 -2.80
N LYS A 68 -4.19 -6.07 -2.83
CA LYS A 68 -3.69 -4.99 -2.00
C LYS A 68 -3.36 -3.84 -2.93
N THR A 69 -3.91 -2.68 -2.63
CA THR A 69 -3.69 -1.46 -3.42
C THR A 69 -2.76 -0.53 -2.65
N TYR A 70 -1.70 -0.13 -3.32
CA TYR A 70 -0.69 0.77 -2.76
C TYR A 70 -0.59 2.03 -3.60
N TRP A 71 -0.36 3.17 -2.94
CA TRP A 71 0.09 4.40 -3.55
C TRP A 71 1.56 4.57 -3.17
N ALA A 72 2.41 4.64 -4.19
CA ALA A 72 3.87 4.73 -4.03
C ALA A 72 4.37 6.05 -4.60
N GLN A 73 5.06 6.85 -3.76
CA GLN A 73 5.82 8.02 -4.23
C GLN A 73 7.18 7.51 -4.70
N LEU A 74 7.48 7.73 -5.95
CA LEU A 74 8.65 7.19 -6.64
C LEU A 74 9.56 8.32 -7.12
N GLU A 75 10.85 8.13 -6.95
CA GLU A 75 11.87 9.09 -7.40
C GLU A 75 12.05 8.99 -8.92
N GLY A 76 12.08 10.14 -9.59
CA GLY A 76 12.27 10.23 -11.04
C GLY A 76 11.03 10.73 -11.76
N SER A 77 11.06 10.68 -13.09
CA SER A 77 9.91 11.00 -13.94
C SER A 77 9.33 9.72 -14.55
N PRO A 78 8.01 9.61 -14.67
CA PRO A 78 7.41 8.38 -15.18
C PRO A 78 7.76 8.16 -16.65
N ASP A 79 8.21 6.96 -16.96
CA ASP A 79 8.58 6.50 -18.30
C ASP A 79 7.73 5.26 -18.60
N ALA A 80 6.98 5.32 -19.69
CA ALA A 80 6.01 4.27 -20.03
C ALA A 80 6.67 2.90 -20.24
N ASP A 81 7.82 2.86 -20.90
CA ASP A 81 8.51 1.61 -21.21
C ASP A 81 9.05 0.93 -19.95
N LYS A 82 9.63 1.72 -19.04
CA LYS A 82 10.10 1.19 -17.75
C LYS A 82 8.95 0.71 -16.89
N LEU A 83 7.85 1.43 -16.86
CA LEU A 83 6.69 1.06 -16.07
C LEU A 83 5.98 -0.17 -16.65
N ALA A 84 6.04 -0.32 -17.98
CA ALA A 84 5.47 -1.49 -18.65
C ALA A 84 6.04 -2.82 -18.12
N UNK A 85 7.03 -2.84 -17.53
CA UNK A 85 7.56 -3.86 -16.96
C UNK A 85 6.84 -4.45 -15.93
N LEU A 86 6.24 -3.65 -15.28
CA LEU A 86 5.45 -4.14 -14.12
C LEU A 86 4.15 -4.87 -14.50
N TYR A 87 3.69 -4.76 -15.71
CA TYR A 87 2.53 -5.50 -16.23
C TYR A 87 2.84 -6.96 -16.57
N HIS A 88 4.09 -7.37 -16.45
CA HIS A 88 4.55 -8.71 -16.78
C HIS A 88 5.11 -9.40 -15.54
N PRO A 89 5.31 -10.74 -15.56
CA PRO A 89 6.02 -11.40 -14.48
C PRO A 89 7.39 -10.75 -14.27
N PHE A 90 7.69 -10.39 -13.02
CA PHE A 90 8.84 -9.55 -12.71
C PHE A 90 9.77 -10.28 -11.74
N ASP A 91 10.93 -10.72 -12.24
CA ASP A 91 11.90 -11.48 -11.45
C ASP A 91 12.54 -10.58 -10.39
N LEU A 92 12.41 -10.95 -9.13
CA LEU A 92 13.05 -10.26 -7.99
C LEU A 92 14.24 -11.03 -7.42
N GLY A 93 14.68 -12.08 -8.10
CA GLY A 93 15.80 -12.93 -7.71
C GLY A 93 15.38 -14.13 -6.88
N ASP A 94 14.75 -13.90 -5.75
CA ASP A 94 14.25 -14.96 -4.86
C ASP A 94 12.83 -15.44 -5.23
N PHE A 95 12.10 -14.66 -6.03
CA PHE A 95 10.81 -15.07 -6.57
C PHE A 95 10.42 -14.22 -7.78
N VAL A 96 9.58 -14.78 -8.63
CA VAL A 96 9.00 -14.05 -9.77
C VAL A 96 7.66 -13.47 -9.34
N ALA A 97 7.57 -12.14 -9.23
CA ALA A 97 6.33 -11.46 -8.89
C ALA A 97 5.34 -11.58 -10.06
N PRO A 98 4.08 -11.94 -9.80
CA PRO A 98 3.05 -11.88 -10.84
C PRO A 98 2.85 -10.45 -11.36
N PRO A 99 2.24 -10.30 -12.55
CA PRO A 99 1.93 -8.98 -13.09
C PRO A 99 1.16 -8.11 -12.10
N ALA A 100 1.58 -6.87 -11.95
CA ALA A 100 0.87 -5.87 -11.18
C ALA A 100 -0.06 -5.06 -12.09
N GLN A 101 -1.12 -4.48 -11.52
CA GLN A 101 -1.89 -3.44 -12.20
C GLN A 101 -1.38 -2.09 -11.68
N ILE A 102 -1.06 -1.19 -12.60
CA ILE A 102 -0.51 0.11 -12.22
C ILE A 102 -1.21 1.24 -12.98
N ARG A 103 -1.23 2.42 -12.37
CA ARG A 103 -1.62 3.67 -13.03
C ARG A 103 -1.05 4.86 -12.26
N LEU A 104 -0.87 5.97 -12.94
CA LEU A 104 -0.50 7.23 -12.27
C LEU A 104 -1.68 7.74 -11.42
N LEU A 105 -1.38 8.39 -10.31
CA LEU A 105 -2.38 9.09 -9.51
C LEU A 105 -2.68 10.45 -10.17
N ASN A 106 -3.93 10.87 -10.04
CA ASN A 106 -4.32 12.22 -10.44
C ASN A 106 -4.16 13.21 -9.26
N GLU A 107 -4.28 14.50 -9.55
CA GLU A 107 -4.07 15.57 -8.56
C GLU A 107 -5.05 15.48 -7.37
N ASN A 108 -6.30 15.10 -7.62
CA ASN A 108 -7.31 14.96 -6.56
C ASN A 108 -6.97 13.83 -5.59
N GLU A 109 -6.38 12.75 -6.10
CA GLU A 109 -5.91 11.65 -5.26
C GLU A 109 -4.69 12.06 -4.43
N ILE A 110 -3.74 12.73 -5.07
CA ILE A 110 -2.53 13.23 -4.39
C ILE A 110 -2.91 14.21 -3.27
N ALA A 111 -3.89 15.06 -3.51
CA ALA A 111 -4.37 16.05 -2.54
C ALA A 111 -4.97 15.41 -1.28
N GLN A 112 -5.41 14.17 -1.33
CA GLN A 112 -5.93 13.45 -0.16
C GLN A 112 -4.85 12.90 0.75
N ILE A 113 -3.58 12.89 0.28
CA ILE A 113 -2.48 12.26 1.01
C ILE A 113 -2.01 13.21 2.14
N TRP A 114 -1.98 12.69 3.35
CA TRP A 114 -1.55 13.44 4.55
C TRP A 114 -0.05 13.72 4.53
N THR A 115 0.35 14.78 5.23
CA THR A 115 1.77 15.10 5.43
C THR A 115 2.42 14.03 6.31
N ARG A 116 3.55 13.50 5.85
CA ARG A 116 4.30 12.49 6.61
C ARG A 116 5.20 13.16 7.66
N ASN A 117 5.26 12.55 8.84
CA ASN A 117 6.20 12.94 9.89
C ASN A 117 7.06 11.72 10.28
N PRO A 118 8.41 11.77 10.18
CA PRO A 118 9.20 12.89 9.62
C PRO A 118 8.98 13.07 8.12
N PRO A 119 9.17 14.27 7.58
CA PRO A 119 8.99 14.51 6.15
C PRO A 119 10.00 13.71 5.32
N ILE A 120 9.67 13.46 4.07
CA ILE A 120 10.61 12.87 3.13
C ILE A 120 11.71 13.92 2.85
N ARG A 121 12.95 13.46 2.77
CA ARG A 121 14.06 14.33 2.38
C ARG A 121 13.86 14.78 0.94
N GLU A 122 13.55 16.05 0.77
CA GLU A 122 13.41 16.64 -0.56
C GLU A 122 14.77 16.70 -1.27
N ARG A 123 14.79 16.24 -2.50
CA ARG A 123 15.91 16.43 -3.40
C ARG A 123 15.48 17.48 -4.44
N LYS A 124 16.03 18.69 -4.36
CA LYS A 124 15.62 19.81 -5.20
C LYS A 124 15.77 19.58 -6.70
N THR A 125 16.65 18.65 -7.09
CA THR A 125 17.01 18.41 -8.48
C THR A 125 16.43 17.13 -9.08
N VAL A 126 15.73 16.34 -8.27
CA VAL A 126 15.18 15.04 -8.74
C VAL A 126 13.67 15.09 -8.54
N PRO A 127 12.89 14.99 -9.62
CA PRO A 127 11.43 14.97 -9.50
C PRO A 127 10.94 13.68 -8.82
N ASP A 128 9.67 13.65 -8.47
CA ASP A 128 8.99 12.43 -8.04
C ASP A 128 7.57 12.40 -8.60
N PHE A 129 6.98 11.21 -8.57
CA PHE A 129 5.61 11.01 -9.03
C PHE A 129 4.92 9.94 -8.19
N TRP A 130 3.60 9.89 -8.27
CA TRP A 130 2.80 8.93 -7.53
C TRP A 130 2.21 7.87 -8.45
N LEU A 131 2.41 6.61 -8.07
CA LEU A 131 1.92 5.45 -8.82
C LEU A 131 1.01 4.60 -7.93
N GLN A 132 -0.17 4.25 -8.42
CA GLN A 132 -0.97 3.20 -7.82
C GLN A 132 -0.46 1.85 -8.32
N ILE A 133 -0.27 0.92 -7.39
CA ILE A 133 0.19 -0.45 -7.70
C ILE A 133 -0.73 -1.43 -6.98
N GLN A 134 -1.31 -2.37 -7.73
CA GLN A 134 -2.15 -3.43 -7.17
C GLN A 134 -1.45 -4.78 -7.35
N ILE A 135 -1.32 -5.51 -6.26
CA ILE A 135 -0.76 -6.86 -6.22
C ILE A 135 -1.69 -7.79 -5.42
N ARG A 136 -1.57 -9.09 -5.63
CA ARG A 136 -2.42 -10.10 -4.94
C ARG A 136 -1.67 -10.94 -3.92
N GLU A 137 -0.37 -10.97 -3.99
CA GLU A 137 0.50 -11.62 -3.01
C GLU A 137 0.90 -10.62 -1.91
N GLY A 138 2.10 -10.50 -1.52
CA GLY A 138 2.56 -9.59 -0.47
C GLY A 138 3.84 -10.13 0.15
N LYS A 139 4.80 -10.46 -0.72
CA LYS A 139 6.13 -10.86 -0.27
C LYS A 139 6.85 -9.68 0.40
N ASN A 140 7.84 -10.01 1.19
CA ASN A 140 8.63 -9.02 1.93
C ASN A 140 9.08 -7.89 1.00
N ARG A 141 8.67 -6.67 1.35
CA ARG A 141 9.00 -5.41 0.65
C ARG A 141 8.80 -5.46 -0.87
N GLN A 142 7.83 -6.26 -1.33
CA GLN A 142 7.63 -6.57 -2.75
C GLN A 142 7.49 -5.31 -3.62
N VAL A 143 6.58 -4.41 -3.27
CA VAL A 143 6.33 -3.20 -4.06
C VAL A 143 7.62 -2.37 -4.18
N ARG A 144 8.31 -2.14 -3.05
CA ARG A 144 9.57 -1.38 -3.04
C ARG A 144 10.65 -2.02 -3.90
N ARG A 145 10.73 -3.36 -3.89
CA ARG A 145 11.70 -4.11 -4.70
C ARG A 145 11.36 -4.02 -6.18
N MET A 146 10.07 -4.15 -6.52
CA MET A 146 9.61 -4.05 -7.92
C MET A 146 9.91 -2.67 -8.49
N THR A 147 9.54 -1.61 -7.78
CA THR A 147 9.76 -0.24 -8.26
C THR A 147 11.25 0.10 -8.35
N ALA A 148 12.05 -0.31 -7.36
CA ALA A 148 13.50 -0.07 -7.39
C ALA A 148 14.18 -0.79 -8.57
N LYS A 149 13.80 -2.04 -8.85
CA LYS A 149 14.35 -2.79 -9.99
C LYS A 149 13.88 -2.22 -11.33
N ALA A 150 12.70 -1.59 -11.38
CA ALA A 150 12.23 -0.85 -12.55
C ALA A 150 12.92 0.51 -12.71
N GLY A 151 13.84 0.88 -11.80
CA GLY A 151 14.58 2.13 -11.84
C GLY A 151 13.97 3.28 -11.04
N TYR A 152 12.97 2.98 -10.19
CA TYR A 152 12.26 3.99 -9.41
C TYR A 152 12.33 3.70 -7.91
N PRO A 153 13.32 4.27 -7.19
CA PRO A 153 13.37 4.14 -5.74
C PRO A 153 12.07 4.64 -5.08
N CYS A 154 11.54 3.84 -4.16
CA CYS A 154 10.29 4.16 -3.48
C CYS A 154 10.55 5.02 -2.24
N LEU A 155 10.16 6.29 -2.31
CA LEU A 155 10.34 7.28 -1.25
C LEU A 155 9.30 7.10 -0.14
N ARG A 156 8.04 6.80 -0.54
CA ARG A 156 6.93 6.65 0.39
C ARG A 156 5.98 5.57 -0.13
N LEU A 157 5.44 4.76 0.78
CA LEU A 157 4.53 3.68 0.41
C LEU A 157 3.33 3.67 1.35
N ILE A 158 2.14 3.83 0.79
CA ILE A 158 0.88 3.86 1.53
C ILE A 158 -0.02 2.74 1.02
N ARG A 159 -0.42 1.81 1.89
CA ARG A 159 -1.44 0.84 1.49
C ARG A 159 -2.81 1.47 1.65
N VAL A 160 -3.50 1.70 0.54
CA VAL A 160 -4.80 2.37 0.52
C VAL A 160 -5.96 1.39 0.42
N GLY A 161 -5.70 0.13 0.04
CA GLY A 161 -6.78 -0.84 -0.10
C GLY A 161 -6.40 -2.28 0.21
N ILE A 162 -7.35 -3.04 0.75
CA ILE A 162 -7.29 -4.51 0.94
C ILE A 162 -8.65 -5.06 0.51
N GLY A 163 -8.70 -5.80 -0.60
CA GLY A 163 -9.96 -6.25 -1.17
C GLY A 163 -10.84 -5.06 -1.53
N ARG A 164 -12.03 -4.99 -0.95
CA ARG A 164 -12.96 -3.87 -1.14
C ARG A 164 -12.84 -2.78 -0.07
N VAL A 165 -12.03 -3.01 0.96
CA VAL A 165 -11.84 -1.98 2.00
C VAL A 165 -10.88 -0.92 1.45
N ASN A 166 -11.34 0.32 1.37
CA ASN A 166 -10.54 1.46 0.92
C ASN A 166 -10.38 2.43 2.08
N LEU A 167 -9.17 2.87 2.32
CA LEU A 167 -8.80 3.75 3.44
C LEU A 167 -9.55 5.09 3.39
N PHE A 168 -9.66 5.67 2.21
CA PHE A 168 -10.29 6.99 2.05
C PHE A 168 -11.81 6.93 2.22
N ASP A 169 -12.44 5.80 1.85
CA ASP A 169 -13.88 5.60 2.08
C ASP A 169 -14.21 5.48 3.58
N LEU A 170 -13.23 5.12 4.40
CA LEU A 170 -13.40 5.01 5.85
C LEU A 170 -13.28 6.36 6.57
N GLY A 171 -12.70 7.37 5.93
CA GLY A 171 -12.51 8.69 6.53
C GLY A 171 -11.58 8.72 7.74
N LEU A 172 -10.66 7.75 7.85
CA LEU A 172 -9.76 7.63 9.00
C LEU A 172 -8.58 8.58 8.88
N GLU A 173 -8.42 9.44 9.88
CA GLU A 173 -7.21 10.23 10.03
C GLU A 173 -6.04 9.33 10.42
N LEU A 174 -4.84 9.88 10.28
CA LEU A 174 -3.60 9.16 10.59
C LEU A 174 -3.57 8.72 12.05
N GLY A 175 -3.37 7.44 12.29
CA GLY A 175 -3.37 6.85 13.63
C GLY A 175 -4.75 6.46 14.17
N GLN A 176 -5.82 6.84 13.48
CA GLN A 176 -7.18 6.45 13.88
C GLN A 176 -7.54 5.06 13.40
N TRP A 177 -8.43 4.42 14.14
CA TRP A 177 -9.01 3.13 13.78
C TRP A 177 -10.51 3.12 14.02
N GLN A 178 -11.20 2.23 13.30
CA GLN A 178 -12.63 1.96 13.52
C GLN A 178 -12.96 0.51 13.25
N GLU A 179 -14.05 0.05 13.82
CA GLU A 179 -14.57 -1.28 13.53
C GLU A 179 -15.22 -1.32 12.14
N CYS A 180 -14.91 -2.36 11.38
CA CYS A 180 -15.46 -2.59 10.05
C CYS A 180 -16.43 -3.77 10.08
N LYS A 181 -17.50 -3.67 9.31
CA LYS A 181 -18.41 -4.81 9.12
C LYS A 181 -17.68 -5.89 8.32
N THR A 182 -17.72 -7.12 8.79
CA THR A 182 -17.06 -8.27 8.15
C THR A 182 -17.55 -8.47 6.70
N GLN A 183 -18.76 -8.07 6.39
CA GLN A 183 -19.35 -8.12 5.05
C GLN A 183 -18.60 -7.23 4.04
N THR A 184 -17.90 -6.20 4.51
CA THR A 184 -17.09 -5.31 3.66
C THR A 184 -15.89 -6.01 3.04
N LEU A 185 -15.48 -7.16 3.63
CA LEU A 185 -14.41 -8.01 3.09
C LEU A 185 -14.90 -8.97 2.00
N CYS A 186 -16.07 -8.71 1.38
CA CYS A 186 -16.55 -9.58 0.31
C CYS A 186 -15.48 -9.66 -0.80
N LEU A 187 -14.91 -10.85 -0.95
CA LEU A 187 -13.69 -11.10 -1.71
C LEU A 187 -13.90 -11.25 -3.22
N ARG A 188 -15.09 -10.90 -3.73
CA ARG A 188 -15.30 -10.91 -5.18
C ARG A 188 -14.55 -9.73 -5.81
N GLN A 189 -13.71 -10.06 -6.74
CA GLN A 189 -12.88 -9.13 -7.50
C GLN A 189 -13.74 -8.11 -8.25
N PRO A 190 -13.31 -6.86 -8.36
CA PRO A 190 -13.79 -6.01 -9.44
C PRO A 190 -13.37 -6.64 -10.77
N GLU A 191 -14.23 -6.56 -11.74
CA GLU A 191 -13.99 -7.05 -13.10
C GLU A 191 -12.71 -6.44 -13.68
N ARG A 192 -12.05 -7.20 -14.54
CA ARG A 192 -10.84 -6.77 -15.25
C ARG A 192 -11.07 -5.42 -15.94
N VAL A 193 -10.36 -4.41 -15.52
CA VAL A 193 -10.18 -3.24 -16.37
C VAL A 193 -9.11 -3.63 -17.38
N VAL A 194 -9.55 -3.99 -18.58
CA VAL A 194 -8.66 -4.26 -19.71
C VAL A 194 -8.23 -2.90 -20.25
N GLY A 195 -6.91 -2.69 -20.27
CA GLY A 195 -6.29 -1.60 -20.98
C GLY A 195 -6.47 -0.20 -20.35
N ALA A 196 -5.54 0.17 -19.50
CA ALA A 196 -5.34 1.58 -19.20
C ALA A 196 -4.47 2.15 -20.35
N ASP A 197 -5.09 2.91 -21.23
CA ASP A 197 -4.33 3.72 -22.17
C ASP A 197 -3.49 4.72 -21.38
N PHE A 198 -2.18 4.55 -21.41
CA PHE A 198 -1.25 5.53 -20.89
C PHE A 198 -1.25 6.73 -21.84
N ASN A 199 -2.15 7.67 -21.58
CA ASN A 199 -2.13 8.93 -22.28
C ASN A 199 -1.19 9.88 -21.52
N ILE A 200 0.12 9.61 -21.65
CA ILE A 200 1.14 10.52 -21.15
C ILE A 200 1.21 11.67 -22.18
N ARG A 201 0.48 12.75 -21.93
CA ARG A 201 0.69 13.96 -22.68
C ARG A 201 2.05 14.53 -22.25
N PRO A 202 2.98 14.77 -23.19
CA PRO A 202 4.20 15.48 -22.84
C PRO A 202 3.82 16.88 -22.35
N LEU A 203 4.46 17.30 -21.26
CA LEU A 203 4.38 18.67 -20.81
C LEU A 203 4.92 19.55 -21.97
N GLN A 204 4.08 20.39 -22.53
CA GLN A 204 4.52 21.38 -23.48
C GLN A 204 5.34 22.41 -22.71
N ASP A 205 6.60 22.51 -23.07
CA ASP A 205 7.48 23.58 -22.59
C ASP A 205 6.89 24.94 -23.01
N SER A 206 6.58 25.75 -22.05
CA SER A 206 6.22 27.16 -22.24
C SER A 206 7.30 28.05 -21.65
#